data_cc90fd143b90e33459c3f91aac73a1f6
#
_entry.id   cc90fd143b90e33459c3f91aac73a1f6
#
_cell.length_a   1.000
_cell.length_b   1.000
_cell.length_c   1.000
_cell.angle_alpha   90.00
_cell.angle_beta   90.00
_cell.angle_gamma   90.00
#
_symmetry.space_group_name_H-M   'P 1'
#
loop_
_entity.id
_entity.type
_entity.pdbx_description
1 polymer ?
#
loop_
_entity_poly.entity_id
_entity_poly.type
_entity_poly.pdbx_seq_one_letter_code
_entity_poly.pdbx_strand_id
1 'polypeptide(L)'
;MGKLLVLYYTRTGNTEKMAQAVAEGARRVAGIELRIRSTREAVAADLLWCDGVAVGSPTNFGSIAWEMKKWWDEVPFDLWLKLDGKIGCAFTSSGGWGGGAELNCMTILTILMNYGLLVFGVTDYVGEKFTAHYGAVLAGEPRKEHEFESCRRLGQRLAEFVAVYFDHRQEAHPLLQTYPREPR
;
A
#
# COMPACT_ATOMS: atom_id res chain seq x y z
N MET A 1 -5.76 -14.07 13.08
CA MET A 1 -4.98 -14.11 11.81
C MET A 1 -5.33 -12.87 11.03
N GLY A 2 -4.36 -11.96 10.90
CA GLY A 2 -4.55 -10.66 10.27
C GLY A 2 -4.88 -10.78 8.78
N LYS A 3 -5.71 -9.88 8.29
CA LYS A 3 -6.27 -9.91 6.93
C LYS A 3 -5.83 -8.67 6.15
N LEU A 4 -5.20 -8.86 5.01
CA LEU A 4 -4.71 -7.79 4.17
C LEU A 4 -5.37 -7.78 2.78
N LEU A 5 -5.72 -6.59 2.34
CA LEU A 5 -6.16 -6.32 0.99
C LEU A 5 -5.08 -5.50 0.24
N VAL A 6 -4.68 -5.95 -0.93
CA VAL A 6 -3.95 -5.12 -1.89
C VAL A 6 -4.94 -4.74 -2.99
N LEU A 7 -5.40 -3.49 -2.95
CA LEU A 7 -6.35 -2.92 -3.89
C LEU A 7 -5.61 -2.07 -4.92
N TYR A 8 -5.78 -2.33 -6.20
CA TYR A 8 -5.09 -1.55 -7.21
C TYR A 8 -5.93 -1.29 -8.46
N TYR A 9 -5.60 -0.19 -9.14
CA TYR A 9 -5.92 0.03 -10.53
C TYR A 9 -4.64 0.09 -11.35
N THR A 10 -4.68 -0.43 -12.55
CA THR A 10 -3.56 -0.35 -13.49
C THR A 10 -4.06 -0.09 -14.91
N ARG A 11 -3.37 0.79 -15.65
CA ARG A 11 -3.64 1.05 -17.06
C ARG A 11 -2.73 0.24 -17.97
N THR A 12 -1.45 0.10 -17.60
CA THR A 12 -0.39 -0.49 -18.44
C THR A 12 0.30 -1.69 -17.79
N GLY A 13 -0.18 -2.15 -16.64
CA GLY A 13 0.40 -3.28 -15.90
C GLY A 13 1.46 -2.88 -14.83
N ASN A 14 1.95 -1.65 -14.83
CA ASN A 14 3.03 -1.25 -13.91
C ASN A 14 2.57 -1.26 -12.44
N THR A 15 1.41 -0.67 -12.15
CA THR A 15 0.85 -0.68 -10.80
C THR A 15 0.49 -2.10 -10.34
N GLU A 16 0.09 -2.98 -11.26
CA GLU A 16 -0.15 -4.40 -10.95
C GLU A 16 1.13 -5.12 -10.54
N LYS A 17 2.26 -4.90 -11.25
CA LYS A 17 3.56 -5.44 -10.84
C LYS A 17 3.96 -4.98 -9.44
N MET A 18 3.71 -3.70 -9.13
CA MET A 18 3.90 -3.17 -7.76
C MET A 18 2.99 -3.87 -6.75
N ALA A 19 1.70 -4.08 -7.07
CA ALA A 19 0.76 -4.75 -6.18
C ALA A 19 1.20 -6.18 -5.85
N GLN A 20 1.74 -6.91 -6.83
CA GLN A 20 2.30 -8.24 -6.59
C GLN A 20 3.51 -8.18 -5.64
N ALA A 21 4.42 -7.23 -5.85
CA ALA A 21 5.57 -7.05 -4.97
C ALA A 21 5.16 -6.63 -3.54
N VAL A 22 4.16 -5.78 -3.38
CA VAL A 22 3.56 -5.46 -2.05
C VAL A 22 3.03 -6.74 -1.40
N ALA A 23 2.31 -7.56 -2.15
CA ALA A 23 1.79 -8.83 -1.67
C ALA A 23 2.90 -9.83 -1.28
N GLU A 24 3.99 -9.90 -2.05
CA GLU A 24 5.18 -10.69 -1.70
C GLU A 24 5.77 -10.25 -0.36
N GLY A 25 5.88 -8.93 -0.16
CA GLY A 25 6.36 -8.37 1.10
C GLY A 25 5.46 -8.73 2.28
N ALA A 26 4.16 -8.63 2.12
CA ALA A 26 3.20 -9.00 3.16
C ALA A 26 3.32 -10.49 3.57
N ARG A 27 3.62 -11.38 2.62
CA ARG A 27 3.82 -12.82 2.90
C ARG A 27 5.08 -13.13 3.70
N ARG A 28 6.02 -12.17 3.86
CA ARG A 28 7.18 -12.34 4.76
C ARG A 28 6.79 -12.41 6.24
N VAL A 29 5.59 -11.92 6.58
CA VAL A 29 5.05 -11.99 7.93
C VAL A 29 4.10 -13.19 8.01
N ALA A 30 4.44 -14.19 8.81
CA ALA A 30 3.62 -15.38 8.96
C ALA A 30 2.24 -15.06 9.55
N GLY A 31 1.23 -15.88 9.25
CA GLY A 31 -0.12 -15.74 9.82
C GLY A 31 -0.93 -14.58 9.24
N ILE A 32 -0.63 -14.15 8.02
CA ILE A 32 -1.40 -13.14 7.30
C ILE A 32 -2.23 -13.82 6.19
N GLU A 33 -3.53 -13.56 6.18
CA GLU A 33 -4.41 -13.87 5.06
C GLU A 33 -4.43 -12.69 4.08
N LEU A 34 -4.23 -12.95 2.78
CA LEU A 34 -4.01 -11.91 1.78
C LEU A 34 -4.97 -12.05 0.60
N ARG A 35 -5.60 -10.93 0.21
CA ARG A 35 -6.30 -10.79 -1.05
C ARG A 35 -5.63 -9.71 -1.91
N ILE A 36 -5.52 -9.98 -3.20
CA ILE A 36 -5.08 -9.00 -4.20
C ILE A 36 -6.27 -8.81 -5.14
N ARG A 37 -6.71 -7.56 -5.32
CA ARG A 37 -7.86 -7.20 -6.14
C ARG A 37 -7.59 -5.97 -6.99
N SER A 38 -7.88 -6.04 -8.27
CA SER A 38 -8.04 -4.84 -9.08
C SER A 38 -9.37 -4.14 -8.74
N THR A 39 -9.51 -2.86 -9.09
CA THR A 39 -10.80 -2.14 -8.95
C THR A 39 -11.97 -2.76 -9.73
N ARG A 40 -11.68 -3.66 -10.68
CA ARG A 40 -12.71 -4.40 -11.41
C ARG A 40 -13.24 -5.62 -10.66
N GLU A 41 -12.44 -6.16 -9.76
CA GLU A 41 -12.72 -7.38 -8.98
C GLU A 41 -13.12 -7.07 -7.54
N ALA A 42 -12.60 -5.96 -7.01
CA ALA A 42 -12.83 -5.55 -5.64
C ALA A 42 -14.27 -5.09 -5.43
N VAL A 43 -14.82 -5.51 -4.31
CA VAL A 43 -16.14 -5.05 -3.84
C VAL A 43 -15.98 -4.38 -2.46
N ALA A 44 -16.91 -3.52 -2.07
CA ALA A 44 -16.88 -2.83 -0.79
C ALA A 44 -16.76 -3.78 0.42
N ALA A 45 -17.28 -5.01 0.30
CA ALA A 45 -17.14 -6.05 1.31
C ALA A 45 -15.68 -6.47 1.57
N ASP A 46 -14.76 -6.29 0.61
CA ASP A 46 -13.33 -6.56 0.82
C ASP A 46 -12.71 -5.58 1.82
N LEU A 47 -13.20 -4.33 1.89
CA LEU A 47 -12.81 -3.36 2.92
C LEU A 47 -13.29 -3.77 4.32
N LEU A 48 -14.48 -4.35 4.43
CA LEU A 48 -14.95 -4.88 5.71
C LEU A 48 -14.16 -6.09 6.16
N TRP A 49 -13.79 -6.94 5.22
CA TRP A 49 -13.06 -8.17 5.48
C TRP A 49 -11.62 -7.91 5.97
N CYS A 50 -10.91 -6.93 5.42
CA CYS A 50 -9.50 -6.71 5.76
C CYS A 50 -9.33 -5.90 7.06
N ASP A 51 -8.19 -6.10 7.72
CA ASP A 51 -7.70 -5.31 8.85
C ASP A 51 -6.74 -4.21 8.36
N GLY A 52 -6.11 -4.44 7.22
CA GLY A 52 -5.23 -3.47 6.56
C GLY A 52 -5.36 -3.50 5.05
N VAL A 53 -5.16 -2.35 4.41
CA VAL A 53 -5.23 -2.19 2.96
C VAL A 53 -4.04 -1.42 2.39
N ALA A 54 -3.41 -1.97 1.36
CA ALA A 54 -2.48 -1.24 0.50
C ALA A 54 -3.20 -0.82 -0.77
N VAL A 55 -3.22 0.48 -1.07
CA VAL A 55 -3.94 1.03 -2.23
C VAL A 55 -2.95 1.53 -3.28
N GLY A 56 -3.11 1.04 -4.51
CA GLY A 56 -2.24 1.38 -5.64
C GLY A 56 -2.97 1.99 -6.82
N SER A 57 -2.49 3.13 -7.30
CA SER A 57 -3.00 3.80 -8.49
C SER A 57 -1.87 4.34 -9.35
N PRO A 58 -1.96 4.31 -10.68
CA PRO A 58 -1.06 5.11 -11.50
C PRO A 58 -1.30 6.60 -11.25
N THR A 59 -0.24 7.40 -11.41
CA THR A 59 -0.33 8.87 -11.41
C THR A 59 -0.73 9.33 -12.81
N ASN A 60 -1.96 9.80 -12.93
CA ASN A 60 -2.50 10.37 -14.16
C ASN A 60 -2.58 11.89 -14.03
N PHE A 61 -1.78 12.63 -14.82
CA PHE A 61 -1.75 14.10 -14.79
C PHE A 61 -1.60 14.69 -13.37
N GLY A 62 -0.71 14.09 -12.57
CA GLY A 62 -0.37 14.56 -11.22
C GLY A 62 -1.31 14.07 -10.11
N SER A 63 -2.29 13.24 -10.38
CA SER A 63 -3.27 12.77 -9.41
C SER A 63 -3.61 11.29 -9.56
N ILE A 64 -4.46 10.79 -8.67
CA ILE A 64 -5.02 9.44 -8.69
C ILE A 64 -5.80 9.18 -9.99
N ALA A 65 -5.71 7.98 -10.53
CA ALA A 65 -6.53 7.57 -11.66
C ALA A 65 -8.03 7.67 -11.33
N TRP A 66 -8.83 8.19 -12.28
CA TRP A 66 -10.25 8.38 -12.06
C TRP A 66 -10.97 7.06 -11.71
N GLU A 67 -10.52 5.93 -12.25
CA GLU A 67 -11.09 4.61 -11.99
C GLU A 67 -10.90 4.20 -10.52
N MET A 68 -9.75 4.53 -9.94
CA MET A 68 -9.51 4.29 -8.50
C MET A 68 -10.34 5.26 -7.66
N LYS A 69 -10.40 6.55 -8.05
CA LYS A 69 -11.22 7.55 -7.33
C LYS A 69 -12.70 7.19 -7.40
N LYS A 70 -13.19 6.81 -8.57
CA LYS A 70 -14.57 6.34 -8.75
C LYS A 70 -14.89 5.17 -7.84
N TRP A 71 -13.99 4.17 -7.76
CA TRP A 71 -14.19 3.01 -6.88
C TRP A 71 -14.41 3.43 -5.43
N TRP A 72 -13.60 4.38 -4.91
CA TRP A 72 -13.75 4.91 -3.56
C TRP A 72 -15.03 5.74 -3.39
N ASP A 73 -15.44 6.51 -4.40
CA ASP A 73 -16.66 7.32 -4.35
C ASP A 73 -17.94 6.46 -4.39
N GLU A 74 -17.85 5.25 -4.92
CA GLU A 74 -18.94 4.28 -4.97
C GLU A 74 -19.01 3.36 -3.74
N VAL A 75 -18.08 3.47 -2.78
CA VAL A 75 -18.18 2.76 -1.49
C VAL A 75 -19.44 3.23 -0.75
N PRO A 76 -20.35 2.32 -0.35
CA PRO A 76 -21.57 2.69 0.35
C PRO A 76 -21.30 3.50 1.62
N PHE A 77 -22.06 4.57 1.83
CA PHE A 77 -21.85 5.49 2.95
C PHE A 77 -21.99 4.81 4.33
N ASP A 78 -22.81 3.77 4.44
CA ASP A 78 -22.97 3.00 5.68
C ASP A 78 -21.72 2.18 6.07
N LEU A 79 -20.75 2.02 5.14
CA LEU A 79 -19.47 1.40 5.43
C LEU A 79 -18.43 2.38 5.98
N TRP A 80 -18.63 3.68 5.79
CA TRP A 80 -17.64 4.70 6.15
C TRP A 80 -17.19 4.58 7.61
N LEU A 81 -18.11 4.54 8.56
CA LEU A 81 -17.80 4.41 9.99
C LEU A 81 -17.34 3.00 10.42
N LYS A 82 -17.44 2.00 9.53
CA LYS A 82 -17.02 0.63 9.81
C LYS A 82 -15.55 0.35 9.48
N LEU A 83 -14.85 1.32 8.91
CA LEU A 83 -13.46 1.19 8.51
C LEU A 83 -12.50 1.88 9.50
N ASP A 84 -13.04 2.61 10.46
CA ASP A 84 -12.29 3.37 11.45
C ASP A 84 -11.32 2.47 12.23
N GLY A 85 -10.06 2.92 12.35
CA GLY A 85 -8.99 2.20 13.05
C GLY A 85 -8.30 1.08 12.25
N LYS A 86 -8.74 0.76 11.02
CA LYS A 86 -7.98 -0.12 10.12
C LYS A 86 -6.67 0.56 9.68
N ILE A 87 -5.75 -0.20 9.09
CA ILE A 87 -4.43 0.31 8.71
C ILE A 87 -4.34 0.45 7.20
N GLY A 88 -3.74 1.55 6.72
CA GLY A 88 -3.64 1.82 5.29
C GLY A 88 -2.30 2.36 4.83
N CYS A 89 -1.90 2.04 3.60
CA CYS A 89 -0.74 2.60 2.93
C CYS A 89 -0.96 2.76 1.43
N ALA A 90 -0.08 3.52 0.78
CA ALA A 90 -0.22 3.88 -0.62
C ALA A 90 0.98 3.42 -1.46
N PHE A 91 0.74 3.11 -2.73
CA PHE A 91 1.79 2.95 -3.73
C PHE A 91 1.33 3.48 -5.10
N THR A 92 2.27 3.95 -5.91
CA THR A 92 1.93 4.55 -7.21
C THR A 92 3.02 4.35 -8.26
N SER A 93 2.60 4.18 -9.49
CA SER A 93 3.46 4.29 -10.67
C SER A 93 3.21 5.61 -11.39
N SER A 94 4.24 6.18 -12.02
CA SER A 94 4.13 7.35 -12.89
C SER A 94 4.85 7.10 -14.21
N GLY A 95 4.60 7.91 -15.21
CA GLY A 95 5.32 7.82 -16.49
C GLY A 95 6.79 8.25 -16.42
N GLY A 96 7.15 9.08 -15.42
CA GLY A 96 8.51 9.61 -15.22
C GLY A 96 8.64 10.24 -13.84
N TRP A 97 9.90 10.41 -13.39
CA TRP A 97 10.20 11.10 -12.14
C TRP A 97 9.81 12.58 -12.24
N GLY A 98 9.36 13.16 -11.13
CA GLY A 98 8.84 14.54 -11.10
C GLY A 98 7.40 14.69 -11.59
N GLY A 99 6.72 13.60 -11.95
CA GLY A 99 5.34 13.59 -12.43
C GLY A 99 4.26 13.63 -11.34
N GLY A 100 4.62 13.85 -10.07
CA GLY A 100 3.66 13.96 -8.95
C GLY A 100 3.36 12.60 -8.28
N ALA A 101 4.26 11.63 -8.36
CA ALA A 101 4.05 10.31 -7.77
C ALA A 101 3.83 10.38 -6.25
N GLU A 102 4.67 11.11 -5.50
CA GLU A 102 4.51 11.29 -4.06
C GLU A 102 3.22 12.03 -3.70
N LEU A 103 2.82 13.02 -4.50
CA LEU A 103 1.55 13.72 -4.33
C LEU A 103 0.36 12.77 -4.53
N ASN A 104 0.48 11.82 -5.47
CA ASN A 104 -0.54 10.80 -5.66
C ASN A 104 -0.62 9.83 -4.46
N CYS A 105 0.51 9.42 -3.88
CA CYS A 105 0.50 8.69 -2.61
C CYS A 105 -0.23 9.49 -1.52
N MET A 106 0.07 10.78 -1.37
CA MET A 106 -0.62 11.65 -0.40
C MET A 106 -2.12 11.75 -0.68
N THR A 107 -2.53 11.81 -1.95
CA THR A 107 -3.96 11.79 -2.32
C THR A 107 -4.62 10.48 -1.86
N ILE A 108 -3.98 9.34 -2.07
CA ILE A 108 -4.49 8.04 -1.58
C ILE A 108 -4.56 8.03 -0.05
N LEU A 109 -3.50 8.47 0.64
CA LEU A 109 -3.47 8.52 2.10
C LEU A 109 -4.57 9.44 2.67
N THR A 110 -4.87 10.58 2.03
CA THR A 110 -5.99 11.45 2.46
C THR A 110 -7.35 10.78 2.29
N ILE A 111 -7.56 9.98 1.23
CA ILE A 111 -8.76 9.16 1.09
C ILE A 111 -8.86 8.18 2.26
N LEU A 112 -7.79 7.44 2.57
CA LEU A 112 -7.77 6.46 3.65
C LEU A 112 -8.03 7.11 5.02
N MET A 113 -7.40 8.26 5.29
CA MET A 113 -7.65 9.04 6.52
C MET A 113 -9.10 9.51 6.62
N ASN A 114 -9.75 9.87 5.51
CA ASN A 114 -11.16 10.27 5.51
C ASN A 114 -12.08 9.10 5.90
N TYR A 115 -11.66 7.87 5.65
CA TYR A 115 -12.33 6.65 6.12
C TYR A 115 -11.89 6.21 7.53
N GLY A 116 -11.09 7.02 8.25
CA GLY A 116 -10.64 6.73 9.60
C GLY A 116 -9.48 5.74 9.71
N LEU A 117 -8.80 5.41 8.62
CA LEU A 117 -7.68 4.49 8.67
C LEU A 117 -6.43 5.15 9.25
N LEU A 118 -5.66 4.39 10.02
CA LEU A 118 -4.30 4.75 10.43
C LEU A 118 -3.37 4.56 9.23
N VAL A 119 -2.73 5.64 8.79
CA VAL A 119 -1.85 5.60 7.63
C VAL A 119 -0.38 5.72 8.02
N PHE A 120 0.50 5.15 7.21
CA PHE A 120 1.94 5.14 7.46
C PHE A 120 2.75 5.17 6.17
N GLY A 121 4.03 5.49 6.30
CA GLY A 121 5.07 5.31 5.30
C GLY A 121 6.20 4.43 5.80
N VAL A 122 7.20 4.20 4.99
CA VAL A 122 8.39 3.41 5.33
C VAL A 122 9.59 4.34 5.41
N THR A 123 10.25 4.36 6.58
CA THR A 123 11.40 5.24 6.85
C THR A 123 12.75 4.66 6.39
N ASP A 124 12.74 3.40 5.95
CA ASP A 124 13.95 2.71 5.51
C ASP A 124 14.46 3.22 4.16
N TYR A 125 15.75 3.17 3.97
CA TYR A 125 16.35 3.27 2.65
C TYR A 125 16.39 1.88 2.01
N VAL A 126 15.94 1.82 0.75
CA VAL A 126 15.93 0.60 -0.05
C VAL A 126 16.81 0.83 -1.25
N GLY A 127 18.03 0.33 -1.20
CA GLY A 127 19.04 0.70 -2.17
C GLY A 127 19.52 2.16 -2.03
N GLU A 128 20.51 2.54 -2.82
CA GLU A 128 21.09 3.87 -2.74
C GLU A 128 20.08 4.96 -3.10
N LYS A 129 19.84 5.89 -2.16
CA LYS A 129 18.95 7.06 -2.33
C LYS A 129 17.49 6.74 -2.73
N PHE A 130 17.01 5.53 -2.46
CA PHE A 130 15.63 5.15 -2.73
C PHE A 130 14.85 4.99 -1.41
N THR A 131 13.75 5.72 -1.26
CA THR A 131 12.93 5.74 -0.03
C THR A 131 11.45 5.54 -0.34
N ALA A 132 10.66 5.23 0.67
CA ALA A 132 9.21 5.06 0.56
C ALA A 132 8.46 5.80 1.69
N HIS A 133 8.90 7.03 2.01
CA HIS A 133 8.37 7.79 3.17
C HIS A 133 6.88 8.07 3.08
N TYR A 134 6.33 8.24 1.88
CA TYR A 134 4.89 8.47 1.65
C TYR A 134 4.20 7.28 1.02
N GLY A 135 4.93 6.19 0.79
CA GLY A 135 4.51 5.02 0.05
C GLY A 135 5.53 4.63 -1.02
N ALA A 136 5.34 3.49 -1.67
CA ALA A 136 6.24 3.07 -2.74
C ALA A 136 5.89 3.81 -4.04
N VAL A 137 6.90 4.45 -4.66
CA VAL A 137 6.75 5.20 -5.91
C VAL A 137 7.70 4.68 -6.97
N LEU A 138 7.21 4.50 -8.20
CA LEU A 138 8.02 4.06 -9.34
C LEU A 138 7.75 4.90 -10.59
N ALA A 139 8.77 5.03 -11.42
CA ALA A 139 8.69 5.72 -12.70
C ALA A 139 8.88 4.72 -13.85
N GLY A 140 7.88 4.61 -14.71
CA GLY A 140 7.86 3.64 -15.80
C GLY A 140 7.61 2.22 -15.34
N GLU A 141 8.12 1.26 -16.10
CA GLU A 141 8.05 -0.16 -15.77
C GLU A 141 9.10 -0.50 -14.69
N PRO A 142 8.70 -1.14 -13.56
CA PRO A 142 9.67 -1.58 -12.57
C PRO A 142 10.60 -2.65 -13.17
N ARG A 143 11.91 -2.46 -13.04
CA ARG A 143 12.94 -3.33 -13.61
C ARG A 143 14.07 -3.67 -12.64
N LYS A 144 14.32 -2.79 -11.66
CA LYS A 144 15.44 -2.93 -10.73
C LYS A 144 14.98 -3.56 -9.42
N GLU A 145 15.84 -4.35 -8.81
CA GLU A 145 15.52 -5.06 -7.58
C GLU A 145 15.09 -4.13 -6.43
N HIS A 146 15.76 -2.98 -6.26
CA HIS A 146 15.39 -2.02 -5.22
C HIS A 146 13.99 -1.40 -5.44
N GLU A 147 13.51 -1.32 -6.69
CA GLU A 147 12.16 -0.85 -7.00
C GLU A 147 11.11 -1.84 -6.48
N PHE A 148 11.32 -3.14 -6.72
CA PHE A 148 10.47 -4.19 -6.17
C PHE A 148 10.61 -4.29 -4.64
N GLU A 149 11.83 -4.15 -4.12
CA GLU A 149 12.06 -4.23 -2.68
C GLU A 149 11.37 -3.07 -1.93
N SER A 150 11.26 -1.87 -2.49
CA SER A 150 10.48 -0.79 -1.87
C SER A 150 9.00 -1.16 -1.69
N CYS A 151 8.42 -1.82 -2.71
CA CYS A 151 7.06 -2.34 -2.64
C CYS A 151 6.94 -3.47 -1.61
N ARG A 152 7.90 -4.40 -1.58
CA ARG A 152 7.91 -5.49 -0.58
C ARG A 152 8.05 -4.95 0.84
N ARG A 153 8.91 -3.94 1.05
CA ARG A 153 9.06 -3.29 2.36
C ARG A 153 7.77 -2.63 2.83
N LEU A 154 7.05 -1.99 1.92
CA LEU A 154 5.74 -1.41 2.22
C LEU A 154 4.73 -2.48 2.64
N GLY A 155 4.63 -3.56 1.87
CA GLY A 155 3.73 -4.67 2.17
C GLY A 155 4.08 -5.40 3.46
N GLN A 156 5.37 -5.63 3.70
CA GLN A 156 5.85 -6.20 4.95
C GLN A 156 5.51 -5.32 6.15
N ARG A 157 5.72 -4.00 6.06
CA ARG A 157 5.38 -3.05 7.12
C ARG A 157 3.88 -3.05 7.43
N LEU A 158 3.02 -3.11 6.39
CA LEU A 158 1.59 -3.22 6.58
C LEU A 158 1.23 -4.51 7.36
N ALA A 159 1.84 -5.63 6.98
CA ALA A 159 1.62 -6.92 7.64
C ALA A 159 2.12 -6.93 9.10
N GLU A 160 3.26 -6.30 9.37
CA GLU A 160 3.81 -6.14 10.72
C GLU A 160 2.84 -5.35 11.62
N PHE A 161 2.31 -4.22 11.13
CA PHE A 161 1.34 -3.44 11.90
C PHE A 161 0.04 -4.21 12.13
N VAL A 162 -0.49 -4.89 11.11
CA VAL A 162 -1.68 -5.71 11.29
C VAL A 162 -1.46 -6.84 12.28
N ALA A 163 -0.31 -7.51 12.25
CA ALA A 163 0.04 -8.54 13.22
C ALA A 163 0.09 -8.00 14.65
N VAL A 164 0.65 -6.80 14.84
CA VAL A 164 0.73 -6.14 16.16
C VAL A 164 -0.65 -5.73 16.68
N TYR A 165 -1.42 -5.01 15.86
CA TYR A 165 -2.65 -4.37 16.31
C TYR A 165 -3.86 -5.31 16.36
N PHE A 166 -3.96 -6.26 15.42
CA PHE A 166 -5.13 -7.14 15.31
C PHE A 166 -4.88 -8.57 15.80
N ASP A 167 -3.65 -9.08 15.66
CA ASP A 167 -3.28 -10.41 16.18
C ASP A 167 -2.56 -10.34 17.54
N HIS A 168 -2.30 -9.11 18.06
CA HIS A 168 -1.59 -8.86 19.34
C HIS A 168 -0.17 -9.44 19.38
N ARG A 169 0.47 -9.60 18.22
CA ARG A 169 1.80 -10.18 18.07
C ARG A 169 2.88 -9.10 18.19
N GLN A 170 3.22 -8.76 19.44
CA GLN A 170 4.18 -7.68 19.74
C GLN A 170 5.57 -7.93 19.16
N GLU A 171 5.98 -9.18 18.99
CA GLU A 171 7.24 -9.57 18.38
C GLU A 171 7.36 -9.15 16.89
N ALA A 172 6.24 -8.90 16.22
CA ALA A 172 6.20 -8.39 14.85
C ALA A 172 6.41 -6.86 14.76
N HIS A 173 6.52 -6.16 15.89
CA HIS A 173 6.61 -4.70 15.89
C HIS A 173 7.82 -4.21 15.08
N PRO A 174 7.65 -3.23 14.16
CA PRO A 174 8.71 -2.76 13.28
C PRO A 174 9.99 -2.31 13.98
N LEU A 175 9.91 -1.76 15.19
CA LEU A 175 11.09 -1.38 15.97
C LEU A 175 11.94 -2.56 16.43
N LEU A 176 11.37 -3.76 16.50
CA LEU A 176 12.07 -4.99 16.89
C LEU A 176 12.66 -5.72 15.68
N GLN A 177 12.31 -5.31 14.46
CA GLN A 177 12.81 -5.93 13.25
C GLN A 177 14.16 -5.34 12.84
N THR A 178 15.08 -6.22 12.47
CA THR A 178 16.35 -5.81 11.87
C THR A 178 16.18 -5.78 10.36
N TYR A 179 16.24 -4.58 9.79
CA TYR A 179 16.24 -4.40 8.34
C TYR A 179 17.66 -4.09 7.87
N PRO A 180 18.06 -4.58 6.69
CA PRO A 180 19.26 -4.10 6.05
C PRO A 180 19.14 -2.58 5.86
N ARG A 181 19.91 -1.81 6.58
CA ARG A 181 20.04 -0.35 6.38
C ARG A 181 21.36 -0.14 5.67
N GLU A 182 21.33 0.51 4.52
CA GLU A 182 22.56 0.94 3.91
C GLU A 182 23.26 1.94 4.84
N PRO A 183 24.58 1.85 5.00
CA PRO A 183 25.32 2.85 5.77
C PRO A 183 25.12 4.21 5.12
N ARG A 184 24.87 5.22 5.94
CA ARG A 184 24.77 6.62 5.53
C ARG A 184 26.12 7.15 5.07
#